data_b8ecdbf242c3e913416a1738f8aa32d8
#
_entry.id   b8ecdbf242c3e913416a1738f8aa32d8
#
_cell.length_a   1.000
_cell.length_b   1.000
_cell.length_c   1.000
_cell.angle_alpha   90.00
_cell.angle_beta   90.00
_cell.angle_gamma   90.00
#
_symmetry.space_group_name_H-M   'P 1'
#
loop_
_entity.id
_entity.type
_entity.pdbx_description
1 polymer ?
#
loop_
_entity_poly.entity_id
_entity_poly.type
_entity_poly.pdbx_seq_one_letter_code
_entity_poly.pdbx_strand_id
1 'polypeptide(L)'
;MELLIVDDEETARQAVLMHVDWKALPFEEIHTAPNIAKARGELENKKIKVVLCDIEMPMGSGLELLEWINGNRKDVVCIFMTCHAEFSYAQKAIQLGSMDYVLKPLDFESLTDTLK
;
A
#
# COMPACT_ATOMS: atom_id res chain seq x y z
N MET A 1 4.76 -8.40 12.55
CA MET A 1 4.04 -7.31 11.86
C MET A 1 3.52 -7.83 10.53
N GLU A 2 2.30 -7.47 10.16
CA GLU A 2 1.70 -7.93 8.90
C GLU A 2 1.56 -6.77 7.93
N LEU A 3 1.68 -7.06 6.64
CA LEU A 3 1.62 -6.06 5.57
C LEU A 3 0.54 -6.44 4.55
N LEU A 4 -0.14 -5.45 4.00
CA LEU A 4 -1.15 -5.63 2.95
C LEU A 4 -0.72 -4.90 1.68
N ILE A 5 -0.77 -5.60 0.55
CA ILE A 5 -0.52 -5.03 -0.77
C ILE A 5 -1.88 -4.88 -1.47
N VAL A 6 -2.21 -3.66 -1.88
CA VAL A 6 -3.46 -3.35 -2.56
C VAL A 6 -3.16 -2.82 -3.97
N ASP A 7 -3.56 -3.56 -4.98
CA ASP A 7 -3.41 -3.18 -6.39
C ASP A 7 -4.41 -3.98 -7.19
N ASP A 8 -5.06 -3.36 -8.17
CA ASP A 8 -6.03 -4.04 -9.01
C ASP A 8 -5.40 -4.97 -10.06
N GLU A 9 -4.10 -4.81 -10.32
CA GLU A 9 -3.38 -5.65 -11.26
C GLU A 9 -2.68 -6.80 -10.53
N GLU A 10 -3.05 -8.03 -10.89
CA GLU A 10 -2.42 -9.21 -10.30
C GLU A 10 -0.93 -9.26 -10.55
N THR A 11 -0.49 -8.89 -11.76
CA THR A 11 0.92 -8.88 -12.11
C THR A 11 1.72 -7.92 -11.23
N ALA A 12 1.15 -6.77 -10.90
CA ALA A 12 1.79 -5.80 -10.01
C ALA A 12 1.91 -6.36 -8.59
N ARG A 13 0.87 -6.99 -8.07
CA ARG A 13 0.91 -7.62 -6.75
C ARG A 13 1.97 -8.72 -6.70
N GLN A 14 2.01 -9.58 -7.72
CA GLN A 14 2.99 -10.67 -7.79
C GLN A 14 4.42 -10.15 -7.89
N ALA A 15 4.64 -9.06 -8.65
CA ALA A 15 5.97 -8.47 -8.78
C ALA A 15 6.50 -7.99 -7.43
N VAL A 16 5.66 -7.35 -6.62
CA VAL A 16 6.06 -6.92 -5.27
C VAL A 16 6.38 -8.14 -4.40
N LEU A 17 5.54 -9.19 -4.44
CA LEU A 17 5.78 -10.39 -3.65
C LEU A 17 7.08 -11.09 -4.03
N MET A 18 7.44 -11.10 -5.31
CA MET A 18 8.61 -11.81 -5.81
C MET A 18 9.92 -11.06 -5.64
N HIS A 19 9.90 -9.74 -5.74
CA HIS A 19 11.12 -8.94 -5.88
C HIS A 19 11.54 -8.17 -4.64
N VAL A 20 10.64 -7.95 -3.69
CA VAL A 20 11.01 -7.32 -2.41
C VAL A 20 11.69 -8.37 -1.52
N ASP A 21 12.76 -7.95 -0.86
CA ASP A 21 13.48 -8.85 0.06
C ASP A 21 12.77 -8.90 1.42
N TRP A 22 11.76 -9.76 1.49
CA TRP A 22 10.95 -9.89 2.71
C TRP A 22 11.74 -10.44 3.90
N LYS A 23 12.83 -11.16 3.63
CA LYS A 23 13.67 -11.73 4.69
C LYS A 23 14.40 -10.64 5.48
N ALA A 24 14.63 -9.49 4.85
CA ALA A 24 15.29 -8.35 5.49
C ALA A 24 14.30 -7.47 6.27
N LEU A 25 13.01 -7.81 6.25
CA LEU A 25 11.94 -6.96 6.78
C LEU A 25 11.20 -7.67 7.93
N PRO A 26 10.58 -6.90 8.86
CA PRO A 26 9.94 -7.47 10.04
C PRO A 26 8.51 -7.96 9.80
N PHE A 27 8.18 -8.42 8.59
CA PHE A 27 6.83 -8.87 8.26
C PHE A 27 6.76 -10.39 8.21
N GLU A 28 6.02 -10.99 9.13
CA GLU A 28 5.81 -12.43 9.16
C GLU A 28 4.72 -12.90 8.20
N GLU A 29 3.78 -12.03 7.85
CA GLU A 29 2.74 -12.37 6.87
C GLU A 29 2.50 -11.21 5.91
N ILE A 30 2.30 -11.54 4.63
CA ILE A 30 2.02 -10.60 3.56
C ILE A 30 0.67 -10.96 2.96
N HIS A 31 -0.28 -10.03 2.99
CA HIS A 31 -1.61 -10.20 2.43
C HIS A 31 -1.76 -9.38 1.16
N THR A 32 -2.70 -9.74 0.31
CA THR A 32 -2.98 -8.99 -0.91
C THR A 32 -4.48 -8.73 -1.07
N ALA A 33 -4.83 -7.63 -1.72
CA ALA A 33 -6.21 -7.30 -2.03
C ALA A 33 -6.28 -6.62 -3.41
N PRO A 34 -7.27 -6.98 -4.25
CA PRO A 34 -7.39 -6.41 -5.59
C PRO A 34 -8.18 -5.10 -5.64
N ASN A 35 -8.82 -4.69 -4.56
CA ASN A 35 -9.63 -3.48 -4.51
C ASN A 35 -9.81 -2.99 -3.09
N ILE A 36 -10.44 -1.83 -2.94
CA ILE A 36 -10.65 -1.18 -1.65
C ILE A 36 -11.56 -1.99 -0.72
N ALA A 37 -12.63 -2.59 -1.26
CA ALA A 37 -13.55 -3.38 -0.45
C ALA A 37 -12.86 -4.60 0.18
N LYS A 38 -12.04 -5.30 -0.60
CA LYS A 38 -11.25 -6.43 -0.09
C LYS A 38 -10.20 -5.97 0.92
N ALA A 39 -9.57 -4.81 0.65
CA ALA A 39 -8.58 -4.25 1.56
C ALA A 39 -9.18 -3.93 2.93
N ARG A 40 -10.38 -3.35 2.96
CA ARG A 40 -11.09 -3.07 4.21
C ARG A 40 -11.36 -4.36 4.99
N GLY A 41 -11.80 -5.41 4.29
CA GLY A 41 -12.05 -6.70 4.92
C GLY A 41 -10.79 -7.28 5.55
N GLU A 42 -9.65 -7.19 4.85
CA GLU A 42 -8.38 -7.65 5.41
C GLU A 42 -7.97 -6.83 6.63
N LEU A 43 -8.14 -5.51 6.58
CA LEU A 43 -7.79 -4.62 7.68
C LEU A 43 -8.68 -4.84 8.91
N GLU A 44 -9.95 -5.17 8.71
CA GLU A 44 -10.88 -5.44 9.81
C GLU A 44 -10.58 -6.76 10.53
N ASN A 45 -10.09 -7.76 9.79
CA ASN A 45 -9.97 -9.13 10.28
C ASN A 45 -8.55 -9.54 10.64
N LYS A 46 -7.54 -8.75 10.30
CA LYS A 46 -6.13 -9.11 10.48
C LYS A 46 -5.35 -8.00 11.15
N LYS A 47 -4.21 -8.36 11.73
CA LYS A 47 -3.36 -7.41 12.47
C LYS A 47 -2.37 -6.70 11.54
N ILE A 48 -2.88 -6.14 10.46
CA ILE A 48 -2.07 -5.43 9.48
C ILE A 48 -1.64 -4.07 10.05
N LYS A 49 -0.36 -3.76 9.91
CA LYS A 49 0.22 -2.49 10.37
C LYS A 49 0.71 -1.60 9.24
N VAL A 50 1.00 -2.17 8.07
CA VAL A 50 1.49 -1.42 6.92
C VAL A 50 0.68 -1.80 5.69
N VAL A 51 0.23 -0.79 4.94
CA VAL A 51 -0.48 -0.97 3.66
C VAL A 51 0.36 -0.34 2.56
N LEU A 52 0.65 -1.13 1.54
CA LEU A 52 1.29 -0.68 0.31
C LEU A 52 0.22 -0.68 -0.78
N CYS A 53 -0.23 0.50 -1.20
CA CYS A 53 -1.45 0.66 -1.99
C CYS A 53 -1.21 1.45 -3.27
N ASP A 54 -1.73 0.94 -4.39
CA ASP A 54 -1.82 1.72 -5.62
C ASP A 54 -2.85 2.84 -5.43
N ILE A 55 -2.49 4.06 -5.81
CA ILE A 55 -3.39 5.20 -5.65
C ILE A 55 -4.60 5.11 -6.58
N GLU A 56 -4.36 4.76 -7.85
CA GLU A 56 -5.42 4.81 -8.84
C GLU A 56 -5.91 3.41 -9.20
N MET A 57 -7.17 3.13 -8.86
CA MET A 57 -7.81 1.85 -9.12
C MET A 57 -9.24 2.07 -9.63
N PRO A 58 -9.75 1.20 -10.53
CA PRO A 58 -11.05 1.42 -11.17
C PRO A 58 -12.25 1.49 -10.22
N MET A 59 -12.19 0.80 -9.08
CA MET A 59 -13.32 0.70 -8.15
C MET A 59 -13.11 1.51 -6.87
N GLY A 60 -12.38 2.62 -6.98
CA GLY A 60 -12.12 3.50 -5.85
C GLY A 60 -10.63 3.78 -5.73
N SER A 61 -10.27 4.98 -5.35
CA SER A 61 -8.87 5.36 -5.24
C SER A 61 -8.25 4.91 -3.92
N GLY A 62 -6.92 4.80 -3.91
CA GLY A 62 -6.20 4.54 -2.67
C GLY A 62 -6.41 5.62 -1.61
N LEU A 63 -6.76 6.84 -2.03
CA LEU A 63 -7.06 7.92 -1.11
C LEU A 63 -8.31 7.64 -0.28
N GLU A 64 -9.30 6.96 -0.86
CA GLU A 64 -10.50 6.54 -0.13
C GLU A 64 -10.14 5.54 0.97
N LEU A 65 -9.22 4.62 0.66
CA LEU A 65 -8.73 3.67 1.66
C LEU A 65 -7.99 4.39 2.78
N LEU A 66 -7.16 5.38 2.46
CA LEU A 66 -6.46 6.16 3.48
C LEU A 66 -7.43 6.90 4.40
N GLU A 67 -8.48 7.50 3.85
CA GLU A 67 -9.51 8.16 4.65
C GLU A 67 -10.19 7.17 5.61
N TRP A 68 -10.50 5.97 5.12
CA TRP A 68 -11.07 4.92 5.96
C TRP A 68 -10.11 4.49 7.07
N ILE A 69 -8.84 4.33 6.74
CA ILE A 69 -7.79 3.96 7.71
C ILE A 69 -7.70 5.03 8.80
N ASN A 70 -7.68 6.30 8.41
CA ASN A 70 -7.59 7.40 9.36
C ASN A 70 -8.78 7.44 10.33
N GLY A 71 -9.95 7.03 9.88
CA GLY A 71 -11.14 6.99 10.70
C GLY A 71 -11.31 5.73 11.55
N ASN A 72 -10.70 4.60 11.14
CA ASN A 72 -10.98 3.29 11.73
C ASN A 72 -9.75 2.56 12.27
N ARG A 73 -8.57 2.79 11.68
CA ARG A 73 -7.34 2.09 12.04
C ARG A 73 -6.15 3.04 12.03
N LYS A 74 -6.11 3.95 12.99
CA LYS A 74 -5.05 4.96 13.09
C LYS A 74 -3.65 4.39 13.34
N ASP A 75 -3.57 3.14 13.76
CA ASP A 75 -2.32 2.43 13.99
C ASP A 75 -1.66 1.94 12.69
N VAL A 76 -2.36 2.02 11.55
CA VAL A 76 -1.87 1.52 10.27
C VAL A 76 -1.14 2.62 9.51
N VAL A 77 0.04 2.27 9.00
CA VAL A 77 0.85 3.14 8.15
C VAL A 77 0.54 2.83 6.70
N CYS A 78 0.24 3.86 5.90
CA CYS A 78 -0.07 3.70 4.48
C CYS A 78 1.02 4.29 3.61
N ILE A 79 1.52 3.49 2.66
CA ILE A 79 2.52 3.90 1.67
C ILE A 79 1.90 3.71 0.29
N PHE A 80 1.91 4.76 -0.53
CA PHE A 80 1.31 4.69 -1.86
C PHE A 80 2.31 4.41 -2.96
N MET A 81 1.84 3.67 -3.97
CA MET A 81 2.55 3.50 -5.24
C MET A 81 1.87 4.40 -6.27
N THR A 82 2.63 5.20 -7.00
CA THR A 82 2.08 6.15 -7.97
C THR A 82 3.03 6.34 -9.15
N CYS A 83 2.51 6.80 -10.28
CA CYS A 83 3.32 7.20 -11.44
C CYS A 83 3.40 8.73 -11.53
N HIS A 84 4.28 9.23 -12.42
CA HIS A 84 4.49 10.68 -12.54
C HIS A 84 3.22 11.46 -12.87
N ALA A 85 2.32 10.88 -13.67
CA ALA A 85 1.08 11.53 -14.04
C ALA A 85 0.14 11.76 -12.85
N GLU A 86 0.38 11.08 -11.75
CA GLU A 86 -0.46 11.11 -10.55
C GLU A 86 0.19 11.84 -9.38
N PHE A 87 1.16 12.69 -9.66
CA PHE A 87 1.89 13.42 -8.63
C PHE A 87 0.96 14.22 -7.70
N SER A 88 -0.12 14.78 -8.24
CA SER A 88 -1.11 15.52 -7.45
C SER A 88 -1.79 14.63 -6.41
N TYR A 89 -2.04 13.37 -6.74
CA TYR A 89 -2.58 12.39 -5.80
C TYR A 89 -1.59 12.08 -4.68
N ALA A 90 -0.30 11.96 -5.04
CA ALA A 90 0.74 11.70 -4.04
C ALA A 90 0.83 12.84 -3.03
N GLN A 91 0.77 14.10 -3.50
CA GLN A 91 0.77 15.26 -2.61
C GLN A 91 -0.43 15.24 -1.67
N LYS A 92 -1.61 14.94 -2.19
CA LYS A 92 -2.83 14.86 -1.41
C LYS A 92 -2.74 13.73 -0.37
N ALA A 93 -2.16 12.60 -0.74
CA ALA A 93 -1.96 11.47 0.16
C ALA A 93 -1.10 11.87 1.35
N ILE A 94 -0.02 12.60 1.12
CA ILE A 94 0.84 13.09 2.20
C ILE A 94 0.07 14.05 3.12
N GLN A 95 -0.73 14.94 2.55
CA GLN A 95 -1.57 15.85 3.32
C GLN A 95 -2.59 15.10 4.19
N LEU A 96 -3.08 13.95 3.72
CA LEU A 96 -4.02 13.11 4.46
C LEU A 96 -3.33 12.17 5.46
N GLY A 97 -2.00 12.24 5.57
CA GLY A 97 -1.26 11.51 6.59
C GLY A 97 -0.66 10.20 6.16
N SER A 98 -0.46 9.97 4.83
CA SER A 98 0.32 8.80 4.43
C SER A 98 1.77 8.98 4.87
N MET A 99 2.45 7.88 5.15
CA MET A 99 3.85 7.93 5.56
C MET A 99 4.76 8.33 4.41
N ASP A 100 4.50 7.80 3.23
CA ASP A 100 5.39 8.00 2.09
C ASP A 100 4.68 7.61 0.80
N TYR A 101 5.35 7.81 -0.32
CA TYR A 101 4.92 7.28 -1.60
C TYR A 101 6.14 6.84 -2.40
N VAL A 102 5.94 5.89 -3.32
CA VAL A 102 6.98 5.40 -4.22
C VAL A 102 6.50 5.51 -5.65
N LEU A 103 7.41 5.81 -6.57
CA LEU A 103 7.08 6.03 -7.98
C LEU A 103 7.14 4.74 -8.78
N LYS A 104 6.22 4.58 -9.71
CA LYS A 104 6.25 3.50 -10.72
C LYS A 104 7.03 3.95 -11.95
N PRO A 105 7.77 3.07 -12.63
CA PRO A 105 7.98 1.66 -12.29
C PRO A 105 8.77 1.49 -11.01
N LEU A 106 8.44 0.46 -10.23
CA LEU A 106 9.02 0.27 -8.92
C LEU A 106 10.48 -0.13 -8.98
N ASP A 107 11.30 0.52 -8.16
CA ASP A 107 12.63 0.06 -7.82
C ASP A 107 12.50 -0.76 -6.54
N PHE A 108 12.60 -2.07 -6.64
CA PHE A 108 12.34 -2.96 -5.52
C PHE A 108 13.37 -2.83 -4.40
N GLU A 109 14.59 -2.42 -4.73
CA GLU A 109 15.60 -2.14 -3.71
C GLU A 109 15.23 -0.91 -2.89
N SER A 110 14.82 0.18 -3.55
CA SER A 110 14.33 1.39 -2.89
C SER A 110 13.07 1.11 -2.08
N LEU A 111 12.17 0.28 -2.61
CA LEU A 111 10.95 -0.10 -1.89
C LEU A 111 11.30 -0.88 -0.62
N THR A 112 12.24 -1.80 -0.70
CA THR A 112 12.71 -2.54 0.47
C THR A 112 13.25 -1.59 1.54
N ASP A 113 14.03 -0.61 1.14
CA ASP A 113 14.57 0.39 2.07
C ASP A 113 13.47 1.24 2.70
N THR A 114 12.45 1.61 1.93
CA THR A 114 11.30 2.36 2.45
C THR A 114 10.54 1.56 3.52
N LEU A 115 10.43 0.24 3.34
CA LEU A 115 9.72 -0.64 4.25
C LEU A 115 10.50 -0.97 5.52
N LYS A 116 11.77 -0.68 5.54
CA LYS A 116 12.56 -0.80 6.77
C LYS A 116 12.20 0.33 7.72
#